data_aeebcffe304b7c9b64c42641cfad7c93
#
_entry.id   aeebcffe304b7c9b64c42641cfad7c93
#
_cell.length_a   1.000
_cell.length_b   1.000
_cell.length_c   1.000
_cell.angle_alpha   90.00
_cell.angle_beta   90.00
_cell.angle_gamma   90.00
#
_symmetry.space_group_name_H-M   'P 1'
#
loop_
_entity.id
_entity.type
_entity.pdbx_description
1 polymer ?
#
loop_
_entity_poly.entity_id
_entity_poly.type
_entity_poly.pdbx_seq_one_letter_code
_entity_poly.pdbx_strand_id
1 'polypeptide(L)'
;SFEARPIGSEEIAGSKEAALAEREQLGKTDLSQYPNLLAVDNEVVVPVGKVIRVLVTAGDVIHNFAMPAFGLKMDGYPGRNNETYFQPMKEGLYYGQCSELCGKYHAYMPIGIRVVSEADYNTWRAAAANDVGEANKALMATLDQRKKGVAFASN
;
A
#
# COMPACT_ATOMS: atom_id res chain seq x y z
N SER A 1 -5.53 13.31 -4.47
CA SER A 1 -4.22 12.64 -4.48
C SER A 1 -3.72 12.44 -3.05
N PHE A 2 -2.92 11.45 -2.83
CA PHE A 2 -2.25 11.20 -1.54
C PHE A 2 -0.82 10.71 -1.80
N GLU A 3 0.03 10.90 -0.82
CA GLU A 3 1.39 10.35 -0.81
C GLU A 3 1.39 9.07 0.01
N ALA A 4 2.16 8.07 -0.41
CA ALA A 4 2.49 6.89 0.36
C ALA A 4 3.99 6.91 0.65
N ARG A 5 4.36 6.78 1.92
CA ARG A 5 5.76 6.73 2.36
C ARG A 5 6.02 5.49 3.21
N PRO A 6 7.25 4.97 3.24
CA PRO A 6 7.60 3.86 4.11
C PRO A 6 7.44 4.24 5.58
N ILE A 7 7.05 3.26 6.39
CA ILE A 7 6.92 3.40 7.83
C ILE A 7 7.79 2.40 8.58
N GLY A 8 8.09 2.70 9.84
CA GLY A 8 8.82 1.81 10.73
C GLY A 8 10.28 1.58 10.32
N SER A 9 10.85 2.49 9.54
CA SER A 9 12.27 2.54 9.23
C SER A 9 12.94 3.57 10.12
N GLU A 10 13.98 3.17 10.84
CA GLU A 10 14.79 4.05 11.69
C GLU A 10 15.43 5.17 10.88
N GLU A 11 15.87 4.89 9.64
CA GLU A 11 16.49 5.85 8.74
C GLU A 11 15.52 6.95 8.29
N ILE A 12 14.23 6.63 8.21
CA ILE A 12 13.19 7.60 7.81
C ILE A 12 12.62 8.32 9.04
N ALA A 13 12.37 7.60 10.13
CA ALA A 13 11.78 8.14 11.35
C ALA A 13 12.81 8.87 12.25
N GLY A 14 14.11 8.65 12.03
CA GLY A 14 15.20 9.26 12.77
C GLY A 14 15.62 8.51 14.04
N SER A 15 14.79 7.61 14.57
CA SER A 15 15.15 6.71 15.67
C SER A 15 14.26 5.47 15.67
N LYS A 16 14.69 4.43 16.39
CA LYS A 16 13.92 3.19 16.56
C LYS A 16 12.62 3.44 17.35
N GLU A 17 12.66 4.28 18.35
CA GLU A 17 11.51 4.65 19.17
C GLU A 17 10.47 5.39 18.33
N ALA A 18 10.89 6.33 17.49
CA ALA A 18 10.01 7.07 16.58
C ALA A 18 9.38 6.12 15.54
N ALA A 19 10.15 5.19 15.00
CA ALA A 19 9.65 4.18 14.06
C ALA A 19 8.58 3.25 14.68
N LEU A 20 8.76 2.84 15.93
CA LEU A 20 7.78 2.05 16.68
C LEU A 20 6.53 2.85 16.99
N ALA A 21 6.67 4.07 17.49
CA ALA A 21 5.53 4.96 17.78
C ALA A 21 4.69 5.25 16.53
N GLU A 22 5.32 5.46 15.38
CA GLU A 22 4.63 5.63 14.10
C GLU A 22 3.78 4.40 13.73
N ARG A 23 4.33 3.19 13.89
CA ARG A 23 3.60 1.94 13.66
C ARG A 23 2.39 1.78 14.57
N GLU A 24 2.54 2.14 15.85
CA GLU A 24 1.44 2.10 16.83
C GLU A 24 0.33 3.07 16.46
N GLN A 25 0.66 4.31 16.08
CA GLN A 25 -0.31 5.33 15.64
C GLN A 25 -1.10 4.89 14.42
N LEU A 26 -0.46 4.15 13.51
CA LEU A 26 -1.08 3.66 12.27
C LEU A 26 -1.74 2.28 12.44
N GLY A 27 -1.63 1.64 13.60
CA GLY A 27 -2.16 0.29 13.85
C GLY A 27 -1.43 -0.80 13.04
N LYS A 28 -0.17 -0.56 12.63
CA LYS A 28 0.63 -1.44 11.75
C LYS A 28 1.81 -2.09 12.51
N THR A 29 1.53 -2.67 13.67
CA THR A 29 2.53 -3.27 14.57
C THR A 29 2.89 -4.71 14.23
N ASP A 30 2.00 -5.45 13.56
CA ASP A 30 2.24 -6.83 13.14
C ASP A 30 3.22 -6.90 11.98
N LEU A 31 4.47 -7.24 12.25
CA LEU A 31 5.54 -7.32 11.25
C LEU A 31 5.33 -8.44 10.22
N SER A 32 4.50 -9.44 10.50
CA SER A 32 4.17 -10.49 9.53
C SER A 32 3.27 -9.96 8.41
N GLN A 33 2.43 -8.99 8.73
CA GLN A 33 1.54 -8.31 7.79
C GLN A 33 2.15 -7.00 7.25
N TYR A 34 2.92 -6.30 8.08
CA TYR A 34 3.54 -5.01 7.78
C TYR A 34 5.07 -5.09 7.91
N PRO A 35 5.77 -5.76 6.99
CA PRO A 35 7.22 -5.97 7.09
C PRO A 35 7.99 -4.63 7.05
N ASN A 36 9.17 -4.63 7.64
CA ASN A 36 10.08 -3.50 7.52
C ASN A 36 10.44 -3.25 6.05
N LEU A 37 10.62 -1.98 5.69
CA LEU A 37 10.94 -1.49 4.33
C LEU A 37 9.86 -1.71 3.27
N LEU A 38 8.78 -2.43 3.57
CA LEU A 38 7.66 -2.65 2.64
C LEU A 38 6.37 -1.97 3.09
N ALA A 39 6.15 -1.85 4.40
CA ALA A 39 4.95 -1.22 4.93
C ALA A 39 4.94 0.29 4.61
N VAL A 40 3.76 0.78 4.21
CA VAL A 40 3.50 2.19 3.91
C VAL A 40 2.44 2.76 4.85
N ASP A 41 2.44 4.07 5.04
CA ASP A 41 1.40 4.78 5.78
C ASP A 41 0.04 4.67 5.07
N ASN A 42 0.00 4.97 3.77
CA ASN A 42 -1.20 4.91 2.95
C ASN A 42 -1.09 3.84 1.87
N GLU A 43 -2.00 2.86 1.90
CA GLU A 43 -2.09 1.81 0.91
C GLU A 43 -3.04 2.23 -0.22
N VAL A 44 -2.73 1.83 -1.44
CA VAL A 44 -3.69 1.93 -2.56
C VAL A 44 -4.72 0.84 -2.38
N VAL A 45 -6.00 1.20 -2.30
CA VAL A 45 -7.10 0.23 -2.12
C VAL A 45 -7.77 -0.04 -3.46
N VAL A 46 -7.94 -1.32 -3.79
CA VAL A 46 -8.57 -1.75 -5.05
C VAL A 46 -9.55 -2.90 -4.80
N PRO A 47 -10.63 -3.02 -5.61
CA PRO A 47 -11.59 -4.10 -5.49
C PRO A 47 -11.07 -5.40 -6.13
N VAL A 48 -11.35 -6.54 -5.49
CA VAL A 48 -11.05 -7.87 -6.02
C VAL A 48 -11.84 -8.15 -7.31
N GLY A 49 -11.25 -8.86 -8.25
CA GLY A 49 -11.89 -9.32 -9.49
C GLY A 49 -12.12 -8.24 -10.55
N LYS A 50 -11.76 -6.99 -10.30
CA LYS A 50 -11.89 -5.90 -11.29
C LYS A 50 -10.54 -5.65 -11.98
N VAL A 51 -10.61 -5.26 -13.25
CA VAL A 51 -9.43 -4.81 -13.98
C VAL A 51 -9.06 -3.40 -13.52
N ILE A 52 -7.84 -3.26 -13.03
CA ILE A 52 -7.29 -1.99 -12.54
C ILE A 52 -6.34 -1.44 -13.59
N ARG A 53 -6.61 -0.23 -14.04
CA ARG A 53 -5.71 0.54 -14.91
C ARG A 53 -4.76 1.36 -14.05
N VAL A 54 -3.47 1.25 -14.33
CA VAL A 54 -2.42 2.01 -13.64
C VAL A 54 -1.72 2.90 -14.65
N LEU A 55 -1.67 4.20 -14.36
CA LEU A 55 -0.88 5.18 -15.08
C LEU A 55 0.39 5.44 -14.28
N VAL A 56 1.54 5.23 -14.90
CA VAL A 56 2.85 5.36 -14.26
C VAL A 56 3.64 6.47 -14.93
N THR A 57 4.09 7.42 -14.14
CA THR A 57 4.95 8.52 -14.56
C THR A 57 5.94 8.86 -13.46
N ALA A 58 6.88 9.75 -13.73
CA ALA A 58 7.82 10.27 -12.74
C ALA A 58 7.89 11.81 -12.84
N GLY A 59 8.24 12.45 -11.74
CA GLY A 59 8.42 13.90 -11.68
C GLY A 59 9.88 14.36 -11.72
N ASP A 60 10.82 13.43 -11.50
CA ASP A 60 12.25 13.73 -11.34
C ASP A 60 13.14 12.86 -12.24
N VAL A 61 13.40 11.60 -11.85
CA VAL A 61 14.21 10.63 -12.57
C VAL A 61 13.36 9.42 -12.97
N ILE A 62 13.96 8.46 -13.67
CA ILE A 62 13.29 7.20 -14.01
C ILE A 62 13.14 6.35 -12.75
N HIS A 63 11.93 5.87 -12.52
CA HIS A 63 11.56 4.89 -11.49
C HIS A 63 10.96 3.66 -12.15
N ASN A 64 10.70 2.60 -11.37
CA ASN A 64 9.97 1.44 -11.87
C ASN A 64 8.90 1.01 -10.87
N PHE A 65 7.65 0.98 -11.30
CA PHE A 65 6.52 0.44 -10.53
C PHE A 65 6.51 -1.07 -10.68
N ALA A 66 7.05 -1.77 -9.69
CA ALA A 66 7.11 -3.23 -9.69
C ALA A 66 6.20 -3.83 -8.63
N MET A 67 5.28 -4.70 -9.06
CA MET A 67 4.37 -5.46 -8.20
C MET A 67 4.43 -6.94 -8.60
N PRO A 68 5.39 -7.72 -8.04
CA PRO A 68 5.62 -9.11 -8.45
C PRO A 68 4.39 -10.01 -8.33
N ALA A 69 3.57 -9.81 -7.28
CA ALA A 69 2.34 -10.59 -7.05
C ALA A 69 1.31 -10.45 -8.20
N PHE A 70 1.38 -9.37 -8.97
CA PHE A 70 0.51 -9.12 -10.12
C PHE A 70 1.23 -9.23 -11.46
N GLY A 71 2.50 -9.64 -11.46
CA GLY A 71 3.33 -9.73 -12.66
C GLY A 71 3.62 -8.37 -13.31
N LEU A 72 3.54 -7.28 -12.53
CA LEU A 72 3.74 -5.93 -13.04
C LEU A 72 5.18 -5.47 -12.88
N LYS A 73 5.70 -4.87 -13.94
CA LYS A 73 6.93 -4.11 -13.95
C LYS A 73 6.85 -3.04 -15.04
N MET A 74 6.71 -1.76 -14.64
CA MET A 74 6.49 -0.65 -15.57
C MET A 74 7.34 0.55 -15.18
N ASP A 75 8.15 1.04 -16.10
CA ASP A 75 8.95 2.23 -15.87
C ASP A 75 8.09 3.50 -15.84
N GLY A 76 8.41 4.37 -14.90
CA GLY A 76 7.92 5.73 -14.84
C GLY A 76 8.97 6.69 -15.37
N TYR A 77 8.67 7.33 -16.49
CA TYR A 77 9.54 8.33 -17.13
C TYR A 77 9.03 9.74 -16.88
N PRO A 78 9.90 10.71 -16.61
CA PRO A 78 9.53 12.12 -16.60
C PRO A 78 8.92 12.56 -17.93
N GLY A 79 7.78 13.24 -17.87
CA GLY A 79 7.10 13.79 -19.06
C GLY A 79 6.36 12.75 -19.91
N ARG A 80 6.27 11.49 -19.48
CA ARG A 80 5.55 10.43 -20.18
C ARG A 80 4.64 9.67 -19.23
N ASN A 81 3.40 9.37 -19.65
CA ASN A 81 2.49 8.47 -18.95
C ASN A 81 2.56 7.09 -19.61
N ASN A 82 3.11 6.11 -18.90
CA ASN A 82 3.01 4.71 -19.27
C ASN A 82 1.76 4.11 -18.64
N GLU A 83 1.20 3.09 -19.29
CA GLU A 83 -0.05 2.47 -18.89
C GLU A 83 0.12 0.97 -18.76
N THR A 84 -0.41 0.40 -17.69
CA THR A 84 -0.48 -1.04 -17.47
C THR A 84 -1.78 -1.42 -16.78
N TYR A 85 -2.07 -2.72 -16.74
CA TYR A 85 -3.31 -3.26 -16.20
C TYR A 85 -3.03 -4.48 -15.36
N PHE A 86 -3.82 -4.68 -14.30
CA PHE A 86 -3.85 -5.95 -13.56
C PHE A 86 -5.25 -6.24 -13.04
N GLN A 87 -5.51 -7.50 -12.73
CA GLN A 87 -6.76 -7.95 -12.12
C GLN A 87 -6.44 -8.78 -10.88
N PRO A 88 -6.64 -8.24 -9.67
CA PRO A 88 -6.38 -8.99 -8.45
C PRO A 88 -7.48 -10.03 -8.23
N MET A 89 -7.11 -11.31 -8.09
CA MET A 89 -8.05 -12.41 -7.95
C MET A 89 -8.33 -12.81 -6.52
N LYS A 90 -7.57 -12.28 -5.55
CA LYS A 90 -7.70 -12.62 -4.13
C LYS A 90 -7.52 -11.38 -3.26
N GLU A 91 -8.37 -11.25 -2.23
CA GLU A 91 -8.23 -10.22 -1.21
C GLU A 91 -6.93 -10.40 -0.42
N GLY A 92 -6.33 -9.29 0.01
CA GLY A 92 -5.10 -9.29 0.78
C GLY A 92 -4.31 -8.00 0.64
N LEU A 93 -3.15 -7.97 1.29
CA LEU A 93 -2.20 -6.88 1.19
C LEU A 93 -0.98 -7.37 0.40
N TYR A 94 -0.67 -6.66 -0.65
CA TYR A 94 0.41 -6.97 -1.58
C TYR A 94 1.42 -5.85 -1.61
N TYR A 95 2.70 -6.22 -1.71
CA TYR A 95 3.80 -5.27 -1.72
C TYR A 95 4.59 -5.31 -3.01
N GLY A 96 5.07 -4.14 -3.38
CA GLY A 96 6.01 -3.91 -4.45
C GLY A 96 7.06 -2.88 -4.04
N GLN A 97 8.00 -2.66 -4.92
CA GLN A 97 9.09 -1.70 -4.72
C GLN A 97 9.48 -1.04 -6.04
N CYS A 98 10.16 0.09 -5.96
CA CYS A 98 10.86 0.63 -7.10
C CYS A 98 11.96 -0.35 -7.54
N SER A 99 11.99 -0.70 -8.83
CA SER A 99 12.95 -1.65 -9.40
C SER A 99 13.88 -1.01 -10.45
N GLU A 100 14.00 0.32 -10.44
CA GLU A 100 14.99 1.09 -11.21
C GLU A 100 15.79 1.97 -10.25
N LEU A 101 17.12 1.88 -10.32
CA LEU A 101 18.01 2.65 -9.45
C LEU A 101 17.81 4.15 -9.68
N CYS A 102 17.21 4.83 -8.70
CA CYS A 102 16.77 6.23 -8.84
C CYS A 102 17.46 7.20 -7.87
N GLY A 103 18.38 6.73 -7.02
CA GLY A 103 19.15 7.58 -6.10
C GLY A 103 19.16 7.08 -4.65
N LYS A 104 19.45 7.99 -3.72
CA LYS A 104 19.69 7.71 -2.30
C LYS A 104 18.53 6.95 -1.62
N TYR A 105 17.28 7.25 -1.99
CA TYR A 105 16.09 6.67 -1.36
C TYR A 105 15.46 5.52 -2.18
N HIS A 106 16.19 4.96 -3.13
CA HIS A 106 15.71 3.86 -3.97
C HIS A 106 15.13 2.69 -3.16
N ALA A 107 15.78 2.30 -2.06
CA ALA A 107 15.30 1.22 -1.18
C ALA A 107 14.12 1.62 -0.27
N TYR A 108 13.77 2.89 -0.21
CA TYR A 108 12.77 3.46 0.70
C TYR A 108 11.53 3.98 -0.02
N MET A 109 11.18 3.38 -1.16
CA MET A 109 9.96 3.71 -1.91
C MET A 109 9.14 2.44 -2.24
N PRO A 110 8.57 1.83 -1.18
CA PRO A 110 7.70 0.67 -1.34
C PRO A 110 6.33 1.06 -1.90
N ILE A 111 5.63 0.05 -2.41
CA ILE A 111 4.26 0.15 -2.90
C ILE A 111 3.42 -0.81 -2.08
N GLY A 112 2.32 -0.34 -1.49
CA GLY A 112 1.33 -1.16 -0.79
C GLY A 112 -0.01 -1.14 -1.52
N ILE A 113 -0.50 -2.30 -1.97
CA ILE A 113 -1.82 -2.43 -2.58
C ILE A 113 -2.67 -3.36 -1.72
N ARG A 114 -3.77 -2.83 -1.20
CA ARG A 114 -4.78 -3.58 -0.45
C ARG A 114 -5.94 -3.94 -1.36
N VAL A 115 -6.11 -5.23 -1.58
CA VAL A 115 -7.24 -5.78 -2.35
C VAL A 115 -8.35 -6.15 -1.39
N VAL A 116 -9.54 -5.61 -1.60
CA VAL A 116 -10.71 -5.78 -0.72
C VAL A 116 -11.95 -6.18 -1.53
N SER A 117 -13.02 -6.56 -0.83
CA SER A 117 -14.33 -6.76 -1.46
C SER A 117 -14.83 -5.49 -2.16
N GLU A 118 -15.70 -5.64 -3.14
CA GLU A 118 -16.31 -4.48 -3.84
C GLU A 118 -17.12 -3.59 -2.86
N ALA A 119 -17.76 -4.18 -1.87
CA ALA A 119 -18.52 -3.46 -0.84
C ALA A 119 -17.59 -2.59 0.04
N ASP A 120 -16.48 -3.17 0.51
CA ASP A 120 -15.49 -2.46 1.32
C ASP A 120 -14.80 -1.36 0.50
N TYR A 121 -14.51 -1.63 -0.76
CA TYR A 121 -13.94 -0.64 -1.67
C TYR A 121 -14.87 0.58 -1.84
N ASN A 122 -16.16 0.36 -2.06
CA ASN A 122 -17.12 1.44 -2.24
C ASN A 122 -17.26 2.29 -0.96
N THR A 123 -17.28 1.65 0.22
CA THR A 123 -17.29 2.33 1.52
C THR A 123 -16.02 3.16 1.72
N TRP A 124 -14.87 2.54 1.50
CA TRP A 124 -13.58 3.21 1.59
C TRP A 124 -13.48 4.39 0.63
N ARG A 125 -13.87 4.21 -0.64
CA ARG A 125 -13.81 5.25 -1.66
C ARG A 125 -14.63 6.49 -1.30
N ALA A 126 -15.82 6.29 -0.71
CA ALA A 126 -16.67 7.40 -0.26
C ALA A 126 -16.00 8.19 0.88
N ALA A 127 -15.38 7.50 1.85
CA ALA A 127 -14.65 8.14 2.95
C ALA A 127 -13.34 8.79 2.48
N ALA A 128 -12.59 8.12 1.61
CA ALA A 128 -11.30 8.59 1.07
C ALA A 128 -11.41 9.86 0.22
N ALA A 129 -12.59 10.19 -0.27
CA ALA A 129 -12.84 11.46 -0.95
C ALA A 129 -12.61 12.66 -0.01
N ASN A 130 -12.76 12.49 1.29
CA ASN A 130 -12.52 13.51 2.31
C ASN A 130 -11.14 13.37 2.94
N ASP A 131 -10.79 12.17 3.43
CA ASP A 131 -9.52 11.88 4.09
C ASP A 131 -9.11 10.42 3.85
N VAL A 132 -7.99 10.23 3.14
CA VAL A 132 -7.48 8.89 2.80
C VAL A 132 -6.91 8.18 4.03
N GLY A 133 -6.23 8.91 4.93
CA GLY A 133 -5.63 8.34 6.13
C GLY A 133 -6.68 7.78 7.07
N GLU A 134 -7.74 8.54 7.34
CA GLU A 134 -8.87 8.10 8.18
C GLU A 134 -9.67 6.98 7.51
N ALA A 135 -9.85 7.03 6.18
CA ALA A 135 -10.51 5.96 5.43
C ALA A 135 -9.71 4.63 5.52
N ASN A 136 -8.38 4.70 5.41
CA ASN A 136 -7.50 3.54 5.57
C ASN A 136 -7.59 2.95 6.98
N LYS A 137 -7.57 3.79 8.03
CA LYS A 137 -7.72 3.32 9.42
C LYS A 137 -9.07 2.64 9.65
N ALA A 138 -10.16 3.23 9.18
CA ALA A 138 -11.50 2.66 9.30
C ALA A 138 -11.62 1.31 8.56
N LEU A 139 -11.07 1.22 7.37
CA LEU A 139 -11.03 -0.02 6.60
C LEU A 139 -10.25 -1.11 7.34
N MET A 140 -9.05 -0.80 7.85
CA MET A 140 -8.23 -1.75 8.61
C MET A 140 -8.95 -2.26 9.86
N ALA A 141 -9.59 -1.36 10.63
CA ALA A 141 -10.37 -1.74 11.81
C ALA A 141 -11.50 -2.72 11.46
N THR A 142 -12.20 -2.49 10.34
CA THR A 142 -13.27 -3.39 9.85
C THR A 142 -12.72 -4.77 9.47
N LEU A 143 -11.61 -4.83 8.75
CA LEU A 143 -10.97 -6.07 8.33
C LEU A 143 -10.44 -6.88 9.52
N ASP A 144 -9.85 -6.22 10.52
CA ASP A 144 -9.35 -6.86 11.74
C ASP A 144 -10.47 -7.43 12.61
N GLN A 145 -11.61 -6.74 12.71
CA GLN A 145 -12.79 -7.26 13.41
C GLN A 145 -13.31 -8.54 12.74
N ARG A 146 -13.36 -8.59 11.41
CA ARG A 146 -13.80 -9.80 10.68
C ARG A 146 -12.85 -10.98 10.92
N LYS A 147 -11.53 -10.74 10.92
CA LYS A 147 -10.53 -11.79 11.23
C LYS A 147 -10.72 -12.36 12.63
N LYS A 148 -10.92 -11.50 13.62
CA LYS A 148 -11.19 -11.93 15.01
C LYS A 148 -12.51 -12.71 15.13
N GLY A 149 -13.57 -12.25 14.47
CA GLY A 149 -14.87 -12.94 14.47
C GLY A 149 -14.81 -14.34 13.88
N VAL A 150 -14.04 -14.54 12.80
CA VAL A 150 -13.85 -15.86 12.19
C VAL A 150 -13.02 -16.79 13.11
N ALA A 151 -12.02 -16.28 13.81
CA ALA A 151 -11.20 -17.06 14.75
C ALA A 151 -12.01 -17.57 15.94
N PHE A 152 -13.00 -16.84 16.42
CA PHE A 152 -13.90 -17.28 17.50
C PHE A 152 -14.97 -18.30 17.04
N ALA A 153 -15.31 -18.32 15.75
CA ALA A 153 -16.30 -19.24 15.20
C ALA A 153 -15.72 -20.62 14.82
N SER A 154 -14.39 -20.77 14.85
CA SER A 154 -13.66 -21.98 14.46
C SER A 154 -13.16 -22.82 15.66
N ASN A 155 -13.50 -22.46 16.90
CA ASN A 155 -13.29 -23.20 18.14
C ASN A 155 -14.66 -23.68 18.67
#